data_3afb275a8961db3381eabd98dd0545ca
#
_entry.id   3afb275a8961db3381eabd98dd0545ca
#
_cell.length_a   1.000
_cell.length_b   1.000
_cell.length_c   1.000
_cell.angle_alpha   90.00
_cell.angle_beta   90.00
_cell.angle_gamma   90.00
#
_symmetry.space_group_name_H-M   'P 1'
#
loop_
_entity.id
_entity.type
_entity.pdbx_description
1 polymer ?
#
loop_
_entity_poly.entity_id
_entity_poly.type
_entity_poly.pdbx_seq_one_letter_code
_entity_poly.pdbx_strand_id
1 'polypeptide(L)'
;MNRRTFLMGAAASLTSCRLDRRPRLNVFNWSAYIAPDTVPKFEAESGASVRYAVYESNEEMLARVMSGNSGWDIVFPTNYIVKPMLANQLLAPIDHTLLSNLGQVEERFQRPDWDPELRWSVPYMVTAAGIAYNRKLAPPPRAWADMWDARLRGRMTMLDDPFDTMGACLKKLGCSINSTDPSELRAGEAEAIRQKPLLRAYLNAEVRDQLVSGDVLAAHMWNTTAQQAMDASSEIGFVYPAEGYAVYPDSSVILRESKRQELAHRFINFLLRPDIAAANALAARTTTTNAGARKLLPPAFRDNATLYPPPDVVARGEWAKTVEPATQRLRDRLWTEIKSA
;
A
#
# COMPACT_ATOMS: atom_id res chain seq x y z
N MET A 1 4.04 30.10 65.87
CA MET A 1 3.90 29.05 64.85
C MET A 1 5.15 29.15 63.93
N ASN A 2 6.04 28.15 64.02
CA ASN A 2 7.40 28.23 63.48
C ASN A 2 7.45 27.88 61.99
N ARG A 3 8.08 28.79 61.24
CA ARG A 3 8.35 28.74 59.78
C ARG A 3 9.38 27.68 59.34
N ARG A 4 9.71 26.70 60.20
CA ARG A 4 10.79 25.69 59.93
C ARG A 4 10.27 24.28 59.60
N THR A 5 8.96 24.02 59.51
CA THR A 5 8.40 22.67 59.29
C THR A 5 7.82 22.48 57.88
N PHE A 6 8.08 23.42 56.92
CA PHE A 6 7.51 23.31 55.56
C PHE A 6 8.54 22.96 54.48
N LEU A 7 9.76 22.59 54.84
CA LEU A 7 10.84 22.32 53.90
C LEU A 7 11.32 20.86 53.82
N MET A 8 10.55 19.92 54.35
CA MET A 8 10.88 18.47 54.32
C MET A 8 9.89 17.57 53.56
N GLY A 9 9.07 18.12 52.69
CA GLY A 9 8.03 17.36 51.93
C GLY A 9 8.15 17.36 50.41
N ALA A 10 9.24 17.93 49.85
CA ALA A 10 9.36 18.11 48.38
C ALA A 10 10.54 17.35 47.73
N ALA A 11 10.84 16.17 48.23
CA ALA A 11 11.98 15.37 47.71
C ALA A 11 11.63 13.90 47.49
N ALA A 12 10.56 13.56 46.79
CA ALA A 12 10.32 12.21 46.31
C ALA A 12 9.27 12.14 45.22
N SER A 13 9.51 12.76 44.06
CA SER A 13 8.77 12.45 42.82
C SER A 13 9.60 12.86 41.59
N LEU A 14 10.90 12.59 41.60
CA LEU A 14 11.65 12.45 40.36
C LEU A 14 11.33 11.04 39.84
N THR A 15 10.16 10.88 39.25
CA THR A 15 9.90 9.79 38.32
C THR A 15 10.96 9.93 37.25
N SER A 16 12.01 9.13 37.35
CA SER A 16 13.05 9.04 36.35
C SER A 16 12.38 8.62 35.05
N CYS A 17 12.16 9.56 34.14
CA CYS A 17 12.07 9.24 32.74
C CYS A 17 13.37 8.51 32.40
N ARG A 18 13.37 7.18 32.51
CA ARG A 18 14.47 6.36 31.97
C ARG A 18 14.46 6.66 30.49
N LEU A 19 15.35 7.53 30.06
CA LEU A 19 15.66 7.70 28.63
C LEU A 19 15.92 6.29 28.10
N ASP A 20 15.07 5.84 27.18
CA ASP A 20 15.29 4.58 26.50
C ASP A 20 16.63 4.65 25.76
N ARG A 21 17.63 3.91 26.24
CA ARG A 21 19.00 3.88 25.68
C ARG A 21 19.16 2.82 24.60
N ARG A 22 18.11 2.07 24.30
CA ARG A 22 18.15 1.06 23.23
C ARG A 22 18.41 1.71 21.87
N PRO A 23 19.15 1.07 20.96
CA PRO A 23 19.25 1.50 19.57
C PRO A 23 17.84 1.68 18.99
N ARG A 24 17.56 2.83 18.36
CA ARG A 24 16.22 3.14 17.88
C ARG A 24 16.16 3.04 16.37
N LEU A 25 15.25 2.22 15.83
CA LEU A 25 14.90 2.13 14.42
C LEU A 25 13.65 2.96 14.14
N ASN A 26 13.64 3.75 13.08
CA ASN A 26 12.49 4.54 12.66
C ASN A 26 11.91 3.95 11.38
N VAL A 27 10.69 3.45 11.47
CA VAL A 27 9.96 2.76 10.39
C VAL A 27 8.73 3.57 10.01
N PHE A 28 8.56 3.87 8.71
CA PHE A 28 7.45 4.61 8.16
C PHE A 28 6.77 3.75 7.11
N ASN A 29 5.56 3.30 7.35
CA ASN A 29 4.86 2.30 6.55
C ASN A 29 3.43 2.76 6.23
N TRP A 30 2.74 2.02 5.41
CA TRP A 30 1.30 2.18 5.16
C TRP A 30 0.50 1.92 6.44
N SER A 31 -0.66 2.58 6.57
CA SER A 31 -1.59 2.27 7.67
C SER A 31 -2.13 0.84 7.56
N ALA A 32 -2.41 0.22 8.70
CA ALA A 32 -2.94 -1.15 8.82
C ALA A 32 -2.16 -2.22 8.02
N TYR A 33 -0.85 -2.07 7.86
CA TYR A 33 0.00 -2.89 6.99
C TYR A 33 1.01 -3.76 7.74
N ILE A 34 0.80 -3.97 9.04
CA ILE A 34 1.62 -4.81 9.92
C ILE A 34 0.76 -5.39 11.05
N ALA A 35 1.08 -6.59 11.52
CA ALA A 35 0.40 -7.15 12.69
C ALA A 35 0.77 -6.38 13.98
N PRO A 36 -0.18 -6.19 14.92
CA PRO A 36 0.06 -5.38 16.12
C PRO A 36 1.22 -5.86 17.00
N ASP A 37 1.53 -7.16 16.96
CA ASP A 37 2.58 -7.78 17.76
C ASP A 37 3.94 -7.90 17.05
N THR A 38 4.02 -7.53 15.76
CA THR A 38 5.27 -7.63 14.97
C THR A 38 6.37 -6.71 15.55
N VAL A 39 6.05 -5.44 15.79
CA VAL A 39 7.03 -4.50 16.39
C VAL A 39 7.44 -4.94 17.78
N PRO A 40 6.54 -5.26 18.73
CA PRO A 40 6.91 -5.80 20.04
C PRO A 40 7.80 -7.05 19.99
N LYS A 41 7.53 -7.99 19.09
CA LYS A 41 8.35 -9.19 18.90
C LYS A 41 9.77 -8.83 18.43
N PHE A 42 9.89 -7.95 17.44
CA PHE A 42 11.20 -7.49 16.98
C PHE A 42 11.98 -6.79 18.09
N GLU A 43 11.36 -5.91 18.85
CA GLU A 43 11.99 -5.22 19.99
C GLU A 43 12.50 -6.19 21.04
N ALA A 44 11.71 -7.21 21.39
CA ALA A 44 12.08 -8.23 22.36
C ALA A 44 13.28 -9.08 21.89
N GLU A 45 13.32 -9.43 20.60
CA GLU A 45 14.39 -10.27 20.04
C GLU A 45 15.67 -9.47 19.73
N SER A 46 15.53 -8.22 19.33
CA SER A 46 16.67 -7.39 18.87
C SER A 46 17.32 -6.57 19.98
N GLY A 47 16.59 -6.31 21.07
CA GLY A 47 17.01 -5.35 22.10
C GLY A 47 16.96 -3.89 21.64
N ALA A 48 16.40 -3.62 20.47
CA ALA A 48 16.20 -2.27 19.94
C ALA A 48 14.84 -1.69 20.35
N SER A 49 14.61 -0.39 20.11
CA SER A 49 13.29 0.22 20.13
C SER A 49 12.89 0.62 18.70
N VAL A 50 11.59 0.56 18.37
CA VAL A 50 11.07 0.93 17.06
C VAL A 50 10.12 2.11 17.18
N ARG A 51 10.45 3.22 16.51
CA ARG A 51 9.47 4.26 16.22
C ARG A 51 8.74 3.88 14.95
N TYR A 52 7.47 3.51 15.06
CA TYR A 52 6.63 3.18 13.93
C TYR A 52 5.63 4.30 13.68
N ALA A 53 5.56 4.79 12.43
CA ALA A 53 4.54 5.73 11.99
C ALA A 53 3.99 5.31 10.64
N VAL A 54 2.85 5.88 10.25
CA VAL A 54 2.12 5.50 9.05
C VAL A 54 1.90 6.67 8.10
N TYR A 55 1.69 6.36 6.83
CA TYR A 55 1.26 7.27 5.77
C TYR A 55 0.14 6.63 4.93
N GLU A 56 -0.56 7.47 4.16
CA GLU A 56 -1.73 7.06 3.36
C GLU A 56 -1.47 7.16 1.85
N SER A 57 -0.34 7.76 1.42
CA SER A 57 0.02 7.86 0.00
C SER A 57 1.52 7.86 -0.23
N ASN A 58 1.95 7.43 -1.44
CA ASN A 58 3.35 7.53 -1.85
C ASN A 58 3.84 8.99 -1.87
N GLU A 59 2.97 9.94 -2.20
CA GLU A 59 3.28 11.37 -2.25
C GLU A 59 3.59 11.90 -0.86
N GLU A 60 2.81 11.53 0.16
CA GLU A 60 3.09 11.87 1.56
C GLU A 60 4.45 11.32 2.01
N MET A 61 4.69 10.04 1.74
CA MET A 61 5.96 9.38 2.06
C MET A 61 7.13 10.09 1.36
N LEU A 62 7.02 10.33 0.03
CA LEU A 62 8.06 11.01 -0.74
C LEU A 62 8.32 12.43 -0.24
N ALA A 63 7.29 13.23 0.04
CA ALA A 63 7.44 14.58 0.56
C ALA A 63 8.25 14.60 1.87
N ARG A 64 8.06 13.59 2.72
CA ARG A 64 8.82 13.43 3.96
C ARG A 64 10.29 13.10 3.70
N VAL A 65 10.58 12.11 2.84
CA VAL A 65 11.96 11.65 2.65
C VAL A 65 12.77 12.58 1.73
N MET A 66 12.14 13.27 0.79
CA MET A 66 12.81 14.21 -0.11
C MET A 66 13.27 15.50 0.58
N SER A 67 12.70 15.85 1.74
CA SER A 67 13.14 17.02 2.51
C SER A 67 14.58 16.89 3.05
N GLY A 68 15.15 15.66 3.04
CA GLY A 68 16.43 15.31 3.66
C GLY A 68 16.36 15.34 5.19
N ASN A 69 17.19 14.54 5.85
CA ASN A 69 17.15 14.38 7.30
C ASN A 69 15.73 14.08 7.84
N SER A 70 14.98 13.27 7.10
CA SER A 70 13.61 12.89 7.46
C SER A 70 13.55 12.17 8.81
N GLY A 71 14.68 11.56 9.19
CA GLY A 71 14.84 10.79 10.41
C GLY A 71 14.20 9.39 10.32
N TRP A 72 13.83 8.93 9.15
CA TRP A 72 13.37 7.58 8.90
C TRP A 72 14.52 6.68 8.44
N ASP A 73 14.45 5.39 8.79
CA ASP A 73 15.42 4.38 8.38
C ASP A 73 14.87 3.47 7.29
N ILE A 74 13.60 3.08 7.41
CA ILE A 74 12.90 2.18 6.47
C ILE A 74 11.58 2.83 6.05
N VAL A 75 11.27 2.73 4.74
CA VAL A 75 9.95 3.05 4.18
C VAL A 75 9.49 1.93 3.24
N PHE A 76 8.20 1.93 2.87
CA PHE A 76 7.58 0.85 2.08
C PHE A 76 6.92 1.39 0.80
N PRO A 77 7.70 1.87 -0.17
CA PRO A 77 7.16 2.39 -1.41
C PRO A 77 6.51 1.31 -2.27
N THR A 78 5.50 1.71 -3.04
CA THR A 78 5.01 0.92 -4.15
C THR A 78 6.09 0.79 -5.25
N ASN A 79 6.10 -0.30 -5.95
CA ASN A 79 7.15 -0.68 -6.90
C ASN A 79 7.54 0.42 -7.91
N TYR A 80 6.58 1.17 -8.45
CA TYR A 80 6.84 2.23 -9.45
C TYR A 80 7.56 3.46 -8.85
N ILE A 81 7.60 3.57 -7.52
CA ILE A 81 8.29 4.65 -6.79
C ILE A 81 9.78 4.32 -6.54
N VAL A 82 10.16 3.05 -6.56
CA VAL A 82 11.56 2.63 -6.24
C VAL A 82 12.57 3.27 -7.19
N LYS A 83 12.33 3.26 -8.51
CA LYS A 83 13.22 3.91 -9.49
C LYS A 83 13.33 5.43 -9.32
N PRO A 84 12.25 6.19 -9.14
CA PRO A 84 12.31 7.62 -8.76
C PRO A 84 13.12 7.87 -7.48
N MET A 85 12.93 7.07 -6.44
CA MET A 85 13.71 7.19 -5.21
C MET A 85 15.20 6.94 -5.45
N LEU A 86 15.53 5.95 -6.27
CA LEU A 86 16.92 5.66 -6.65
C LEU A 86 17.53 6.80 -7.47
N ALA A 87 16.83 7.34 -8.45
CA ALA A 87 17.27 8.47 -9.26
C ALA A 87 17.57 9.72 -8.40
N ASN A 88 16.79 9.93 -7.34
CA ASN A 88 17.00 10.99 -6.36
C ASN A 88 18.01 10.62 -5.25
N GLN A 89 18.71 9.49 -5.37
CA GLN A 89 19.71 9.03 -4.43
C GLN A 89 19.21 8.88 -2.97
N LEU A 90 17.95 8.50 -2.80
CA LEU A 90 17.33 8.35 -1.49
C LEU A 90 17.58 6.96 -0.86
N LEU A 91 17.99 5.96 -1.65
CA LEU A 91 18.10 4.57 -1.22
C LEU A 91 19.53 4.19 -0.86
N ALA A 92 19.65 3.34 0.16
CA ALA A 92 20.86 2.56 0.46
C ALA A 92 20.77 1.17 -0.19
N PRO A 93 21.91 0.60 -0.62
CA PRO A 93 21.89 -0.76 -1.15
C PRO A 93 21.55 -1.78 -0.05
N ILE A 94 20.85 -2.83 -0.43
CA ILE A 94 20.53 -3.98 0.41
C ILE A 94 21.73 -4.94 0.42
N ASP A 95 22.25 -5.24 1.60
CA ASP A 95 23.25 -6.29 1.79
C ASP A 95 22.57 -7.64 1.99
N HIS A 96 22.58 -8.46 0.94
CA HIS A 96 21.94 -9.79 0.96
C HIS A 96 22.57 -10.73 1.98
N THR A 97 23.83 -10.52 2.38
CA THR A 97 24.50 -11.35 3.40
C THR A 97 23.85 -11.21 4.79
N LEU A 98 23.16 -10.09 5.02
CA LEU A 98 22.42 -9.81 6.25
C LEU A 98 20.96 -10.30 6.20
N LEU A 99 20.50 -10.83 5.05
CA LEU A 99 19.12 -11.25 4.82
C LEU A 99 19.02 -12.78 4.62
N SER A 100 19.27 -13.57 5.68
CA SER A 100 19.20 -15.03 5.63
C SER A 100 17.83 -15.57 5.17
N ASN A 101 16.76 -14.77 5.30
CA ASN A 101 15.40 -15.12 4.88
C ASN A 101 15.03 -14.61 3.48
N LEU A 102 15.96 -13.99 2.73
CA LEU A 102 15.67 -13.44 1.39
C LEU A 102 15.14 -14.52 0.42
N GLY A 103 15.61 -15.76 0.54
CA GLY A 103 15.12 -16.90 -0.23
C GLY A 103 13.64 -17.27 0.01
N GLN A 104 12.97 -16.66 0.98
CA GLN A 104 11.53 -16.81 1.20
C GLN A 104 10.67 -15.97 0.26
N VAL A 105 11.25 -14.99 -0.45
CA VAL A 105 10.55 -14.22 -1.48
C VAL A 105 10.11 -15.16 -2.61
N GLU A 106 8.82 -15.11 -3.00
CA GLU A 106 8.29 -15.92 -4.10
C GLU A 106 9.03 -15.64 -5.41
N GLU A 107 9.25 -16.67 -6.23
CA GLU A 107 10.04 -16.63 -7.47
C GLU A 107 9.65 -15.46 -8.40
N ARG A 108 8.34 -15.22 -8.55
CA ARG A 108 7.82 -14.13 -9.40
C ARG A 108 8.22 -12.71 -8.93
N PHE A 109 8.71 -12.56 -7.69
CA PHE A 109 9.17 -11.30 -7.12
C PHE A 109 10.68 -11.24 -6.92
N GLN A 110 11.45 -12.28 -7.29
CA GLN A 110 12.91 -12.32 -7.11
C GLN A 110 13.66 -11.51 -8.17
N ARG A 111 13.04 -11.25 -9.33
CA ARG A 111 13.63 -10.46 -10.43
C ARG A 111 12.63 -9.46 -11.00
N PRO A 112 12.14 -8.53 -10.18
CA PRO A 112 11.14 -7.58 -10.63
C PRO A 112 11.76 -6.50 -11.53
N ASP A 113 11.00 -6.00 -12.51
CA ASP A 113 11.46 -4.99 -13.49
C ASP A 113 12.00 -3.71 -12.85
N TRP A 114 11.55 -3.37 -11.65
CA TRP A 114 11.99 -2.15 -10.95
C TRP A 114 13.33 -2.34 -10.23
N ASP A 115 13.71 -3.57 -9.86
CA ASP A 115 14.94 -3.90 -9.15
C ASP A 115 15.32 -5.38 -9.36
N PRO A 116 15.86 -5.76 -10.55
CA PRO A 116 16.05 -7.16 -10.94
C PRO A 116 16.98 -7.97 -10.03
N GLU A 117 17.82 -7.28 -9.26
CA GLU A 117 18.78 -7.91 -8.35
C GLU A 117 18.36 -7.79 -6.88
N LEU A 118 17.19 -7.21 -6.58
CA LEU A 118 16.74 -6.86 -5.21
C LEU A 118 17.83 -6.08 -4.45
N ARG A 119 18.55 -5.24 -5.17
CA ARG A 119 19.67 -4.48 -4.62
C ARG A 119 19.22 -3.26 -3.79
N TRP A 120 18.03 -2.77 -4.02
CA TRP A 120 17.53 -1.53 -3.44
C TRP A 120 16.22 -1.70 -2.69
N SER A 121 15.53 -2.82 -2.93
CA SER A 121 14.20 -3.06 -2.41
C SER A 121 13.96 -4.54 -2.12
N VAL A 122 13.19 -4.84 -1.09
CA VAL A 122 12.79 -6.21 -0.76
C VAL A 122 11.27 -6.29 -0.81
N PRO A 123 10.67 -7.10 -1.71
CA PRO A 123 9.23 -7.23 -1.83
C PRO A 123 8.57 -7.61 -0.50
N TYR A 124 7.47 -6.93 -0.16
CA TYR A 124 6.80 -7.07 1.12
C TYR A 124 5.38 -7.64 0.97
N MET A 125 4.50 -6.89 0.34
CA MET A 125 3.10 -7.28 0.10
C MET A 125 2.64 -6.84 -1.28
N VAL A 126 1.46 -7.32 -1.72
CA VAL A 126 0.88 -6.98 -3.02
C VAL A 126 -0.56 -6.58 -2.85
N THR A 127 -0.90 -5.43 -3.40
CA THR A 127 -2.28 -4.98 -3.57
C THR A 127 -2.67 -4.94 -5.03
N ALA A 128 -3.96 -4.92 -5.31
CA ALA A 128 -4.50 -4.81 -6.67
C ALA A 128 -5.82 -4.04 -6.65
N ALA A 129 -6.05 -3.27 -7.70
CA ALA A 129 -7.29 -2.52 -7.84
C ALA A 129 -8.40 -3.35 -8.51
N GLY A 130 -9.66 -3.03 -8.19
CA GLY A 130 -10.82 -3.67 -8.79
C GLY A 130 -12.09 -2.95 -8.39
N ILE A 131 -13.22 -3.62 -8.53
CA ILE A 131 -14.54 -3.07 -8.18
C ILE A 131 -15.11 -3.84 -6.99
N ALA A 132 -15.21 -3.17 -5.84
CA ALA A 132 -16.03 -3.64 -4.73
C ALA A 132 -17.47 -3.18 -4.93
N TYR A 133 -18.43 -4.03 -4.58
CA TYR A 133 -19.84 -3.70 -4.79
C TYR A 133 -20.72 -4.26 -3.68
N ASN A 134 -21.82 -3.58 -3.39
CA ASN A 134 -22.88 -4.11 -2.54
C ASN A 134 -23.80 -5.02 -3.38
N ARG A 135 -24.10 -6.22 -2.88
CA ARG A 135 -24.91 -7.24 -3.59
C ARG A 135 -26.36 -6.82 -3.88
N LYS A 136 -26.81 -5.67 -3.31
CA LYS A 136 -28.05 -5.00 -3.75
C LYS A 136 -27.98 -4.50 -5.19
N LEU A 137 -26.75 -4.32 -5.74
CA LEU A 137 -26.55 -4.00 -7.14
C LEU A 137 -26.72 -5.27 -7.99
N ALA A 138 -27.74 -5.29 -8.83
CA ALA A 138 -28.04 -6.37 -9.75
C ALA A 138 -28.21 -5.84 -11.18
N PRO A 139 -27.53 -6.41 -12.17
CA PRO A 139 -26.50 -7.44 -12.05
C PRO A 139 -25.21 -6.90 -11.39
N PRO A 140 -24.36 -7.79 -10.82
CA PRO A 140 -23.07 -7.39 -10.27
C PRO A 140 -22.14 -6.91 -11.41
N PRO A 141 -21.22 -5.95 -11.14
CA PRO A 141 -20.26 -5.47 -12.13
C PRO A 141 -19.32 -6.59 -12.55
N ARG A 142 -18.81 -6.51 -13.80
CA ARG A 142 -17.85 -7.48 -14.38
C ARG A 142 -16.68 -6.78 -15.11
N ALA A 143 -16.87 -5.54 -15.45
CA ALA A 143 -16.00 -4.76 -16.31
C ALA A 143 -15.86 -3.33 -15.78
N TRP A 144 -14.79 -2.62 -16.12
CA TRP A 144 -14.68 -1.21 -15.82
C TRP A 144 -15.83 -0.41 -16.44
N ALA A 145 -16.29 -0.82 -17.64
CA ALA A 145 -17.40 -0.16 -18.32
C ALA A 145 -18.67 -0.08 -17.45
N ASP A 146 -18.88 -1.01 -16.53
CA ASP A 146 -20.05 -1.02 -15.64
C ASP A 146 -20.03 0.16 -14.64
N MET A 147 -18.84 0.77 -14.41
CA MET A 147 -18.68 1.98 -13.59
C MET A 147 -19.10 3.26 -14.35
N TRP A 148 -19.61 3.18 -15.58
CA TRP A 148 -20.23 4.27 -16.32
C TRP A 148 -21.77 4.14 -16.44
N ASP A 149 -22.35 3.20 -15.68
CA ASP A 149 -23.80 3.01 -15.67
C ASP A 149 -24.51 4.17 -14.95
N ALA A 150 -25.39 4.88 -15.67
CA ALA A 150 -26.16 6.00 -15.12
C ALA A 150 -27.03 5.62 -13.91
N ARG A 151 -27.40 4.34 -13.77
CA ARG A 151 -28.14 3.83 -12.60
C ARG A 151 -27.36 3.96 -11.29
N LEU A 152 -26.03 4.06 -11.38
CA LEU A 152 -25.14 4.24 -10.22
C LEU A 152 -24.92 5.72 -9.85
N ARG A 153 -25.56 6.68 -10.52
CA ARG A 153 -25.39 8.11 -10.25
C ARG A 153 -25.52 8.45 -8.76
N GLY A 154 -24.45 9.06 -8.20
CA GLY A 154 -24.36 9.44 -6.80
C GLY A 154 -24.19 8.27 -5.83
N ARG A 155 -24.06 7.03 -6.33
CA ARG A 155 -23.93 5.81 -5.54
C ARG A 155 -22.69 4.99 -5.93
N MET A 156 -21.74 5.59 -6.62
CA MET A 156 -20.44 4.99 -6.93
C MET A 156 -19.29 5.96 -6.67
N THR A 157 -18.11 5.42 -6.43
CA THR A 157 -16.88 6.16 -6.18
C THR A 157 -15.74 5.62 -7.03
N MET A 158 -14.78 6.48 -7.36
CA MET A 158 -13.48 6.08 -7.88
C MET A 158 -12.41 6.41 -6.83
N LEU A 159 -11.25 5.76 -6.91
CA LEU A 159 -10.12 6.06 -6.04
C LEU A 159 -9.66 7.50 -6.24
N ASP A 160 -9.34 8.20 -5.16
CA ASP A 160 -8.65 9.50 -5.21
C ASP A 160 -7.15 9.29 -5.42
N ASP A 161 -6.85 8.60 -6.50
CA ASP A 161 -5.51 8.28 -6.95
C ASP A 161 -5.42 8.48 -8.47
N PRO A 162 -4.48 9.31 -8.97
CA PRO A 162 -4.37 9.61 -10.40
C PRO A 162 -4.00 8.39 -11.24
N PHE A 163 -3.13 7.50 -10.71
CA PHE A 163 -2.70 6.32 -11.44
C PHE A 163 -3.83 5.30 -11.56
N ASP A 164 -4.51 5.03 -10.44
CA ASP A 164 -5.62 4.08 -10.38
C ASP A 164 -6.80 4.52 -11.23
N THR A 165 -7.28 5.75 -11.03
CA THR A 165 -8.47 6.24 -11.76
C THR A 165 -8.20 6.39 -13.26
N MET A 166 -7.03 6.93 -13.65
CA MET A 166 -6.65 6.96 -15.05
C MET A 166 -6.46 5.56 -15.62
N GLY A 167 -5.88 4.64 -14.83
CA GLY A 167 -5.68 3.24 -15.21
C GLY A 167 -6.99 2.52 -15.50
N ALA A 168 -8.03 2.73 -14.69
CA ALA A 168 -9.36 2.18 -14.94
C ALA A 168 -9.99 2.72 -16.26
N CYS A 169 -9.82 4.02 -16.52
CA CYS A 169 -10.27 4.63 -17.78
C CYS A 169 -9.52 4.05 -18.99
N LEU A 170 -8.20 3.92 -18.89
CA LEU A 170 -7.37 3.32 -19.94
C LEU A 170 -7.75 1.86 -20.19
N LYS A 171 -7.95 1.06 -19.15
CA LYS A 171 -8.38 -0.34 -19.28
C LYS A 171 -9.73 -0.45 -19.96
N LYS A 172 -10.69 0.41 -19.62
CA LYS A 172 -12.00 0.48 -20.29
C LYS A 172 -11.86 0.74 -21.81
N LEU A 173 -10.83 1.48 -22.22
CA LEU A 173 -10.52 1.77 -23.62
C LEU A 173 -9.67 0.67 -24.29
N GLY A 174 -9.31 -0.41 -23.58
CA GLY A 174 -8.43 -1.47 -24.08
C GLY A 174 -6.94 -1.10 -24.10
N CYS A 175 -6.56 0.01 -23.45
CA CYS A 175 -5.18 0.46 -23.34
C CYS A 175 -4.49 -0.12 -22.09
N SER A 176 -3.15 -0.05 -22.06
CA SER A 176 -2.37 -0.40 -20.87
C SER A 176 -2.51 0.68 -19.78
N ILE A 177 -2.56 0.27 -18.50
CA ILE A 177 -2.45 1.22 -17.37
C ILE A 177 -1.15 2.01 -17.41
N ASN A 178 -0.11 1.45 -18.03
CA ASN A 178 1.22 2.02 -18.15
C ASN A 178 1.43 2.83 -19.45
N SER A 179 0.36 3.12 -20.19
CA SER A 179 0.49 3.88 -21.43
C SER A 179 1.24 5.19 -21.24
N THR A 180 2.13 5.48 -22.16
CA THR A 180 2.89 6.73 -22.26
C THR A 180 2.48 7.56 -23.48
N ASP A 181 1.53 7.06 -24.28
CA ASP A 181 1.00 7.77 -25.44
C ASP A 181 0.08 8.92 -25.00
N PRO A 182 0.42 10.17 -25.34
CA PRO A 182 -0.40 11.32 -24.96
C PRO A 182 -1.85 11.24 -25.47
N SER A 183 -2.09 10.58 -26.61
CA SER A 183 -3.44 10.45 -27.18
C SER A 183 -4.30 9.49 -26.36
N GLU A 184 -3.73 8.35 -25.91
CA GLU A 184 -4.41 7.42 -25.02
C GLU A 184 -4.67 8.04 -23.64
N LEU A 185 -3.69 8.78 -23.09
CA LEU A 185 -3.86 9.49 -21.82
C LEU A 185 -4.97 10.55 -21.90
N ARG A 186 -5.06 11.31 -23.00
CA ARG A 186 -6.16 12.26 -23.24
C ARG A 186 -7.52 11.57 -23.42
N ALA A 187 -7.54 10.41 -24.07
CA ALA A 187 -8.76 9.60 -24.17
C ALA A 187 -9.21 9.11 -22.80
N GLY A 188 -8.29 8.66 -21.94
CA GLY A 188 -8.54 8.28 -20.55
C GLY A 188 -9.10 9.45 -19.71
N GLU A 189 -8.53 10.65 -19.85
CA GLU A 189 -9.05 11.86 -19.23
C GLU A 189 -10.50 12.14 -19.65
N ALA A 190 -10.78 12.10 -20.96
CA ALA A 190 -12.14 12.32 -21.46
C ALA A 190 -13.15 11.30 -20.90
N GLU A 191 -12.73 10.05 -20.69
CA GLU A 191 -13.55 9.05 -20.01
C GLU A 191 -13.80 9.40 -18.54
N ALA A 192 -12.78 9.83 -17.81
CA ALA A 192 -12.92 10.25 -16.41
C ALA A 192 -13.85 11.47 -16.28
N ILE A 193 -13.72 12.45 -17.13
CA ILE A 193 -14.60 13.64 -17.16
C ILE A 193 -16.05 13.24 -17.47
N ARG A 194 -16.28 12.33 -18.42
CA ARG A 194 -17.62 11.80 -18.70
C ARG A 194 -18.23 11.03 -17.52
N GLN A 195 -17.41 10.32 -16.76
CA GLN A 195 -17.86 9.57 -15.58
C GLN A 195 -18.18 10.50 -14.41
N LYS A 196 -17.43 11.58 -14.24
CA LYS A 196 -17.46 12.46 -13.05
C LYS A 196 -18.88 12.86 -12.61
N PRO A 197 -19.83 13.26 -13.49
CA PRO A 197 -21.21 13.57 -13.09
C PRO A 197 -21.99 12.39 -12.52
N LEU A 198 -21.49 11.17 -12.65
CA LEU A 198 -22.09 9.95 -12.09
C LEU A 198 -21.53 9.65 -10.70
N LEU A 199 -20.33 10.12 -10.38
CA LEU A 199 -19.66 9.82 -9.13
C LEU A 199 -20.32 10.54 -7.95
N ARG A 200 -20.30 9.87 -6.79
CA ARG A 200 -20.52 10.52 -5.50
C ARG A 200 -19.29 11.36 -5.13
N ALA A 201 -18.10 10.76 -5.24
CA ALA A 201 -16.81 11.39 -4.95
C ALA A 201 -15.64 10.53 -5.47
N TYR A 202 -14.44 11.10 -5.42
CA TYR A 202 -13.19 10.37 -5.39
C TYR A 202 -12.83 10.10 -3.93
N LEU A 203 -12.68 8.82 -3.53
CA LEU A 203 -12.43 8.40 -2.14
C LEU A 203 -11.50 7.20 -2.11
N ASN A 204 -10.66 7.11 -1.09
CA ASN A 204 -9.79 5.96 -0.84
C ASN A 204 -10.41 4.96 0.15
N ALA A 205 -9.71 4.55 1.19
CA ALA A 205 -10.19 3.53 2.13
C ALA A 205 -11.45 3.94 2.91
N GLU A 206 -11.71 5.22 3.06
CA GLU A 206 -12.86 5.79 3.77
C GLU A 206 -14.21 5.44 3.14
N VAL A 207 -14.23 4.99 1.89
CA VAL A 207 -15.47 4.53 1.22
C VAL A 207 -16.01 3.20 1.77
N ARG A 208 -15.17 2.44 2.48
CA ARG A 208 -15.51 1.10 3.00
C ARG A 208 -16.85 1.12 3.77
N ASP A 209 -16.99 2.03 4.71
CA ASP A 209 -18.18 2.07 5.58
C ASP A 209 -19.44 2.49 4.80
N GLN A 210 -19.30 3.36 3.78
CA GLN A 210 -20.40 3.74 2.88
C GLN A 210 -20.85 2.57 1.98
N LEU A 211 -19.92 1.71 1.59
CA LEU A 211 -20.22 0.51 0.81
C LEU A 211 -20.95 -0.53 1.68
N VAL A 212 -20.49 -0.72 2.94
CA VAL A 212 -21.11 -1.65 3.90
C VAL A 212 -22.52 -1.19 4.28
N SER A 213 -22.76 0.12 4.51
CA SER A 213 -24.11 0.65 4.77
C SER A 213 -25.03 0.57 3.55
N GLY A 214 -24.47 0.49 2.35
CA GLY A 214 -25.19 0.50 1.09
C GLY A 214 -25.52 1.90 0.58
N ASP A 215 -24.92 2.95 1.13
CA ASP A 215 -24.99 4.31 0.58
C ASP A 215 -24.25 4.42 -0.75
N VAL A 216 -23.15 3.67 -0.89
CA VAL A 216 -22.43 3.40 -2.13
C VAL A 216 -22.75 1.98 -2.57
N LEU A 217 -23.00 1.77 -3.86
CA LEU A 217 -23.29 0.45 -4.45
C LEU A 217 -22.10 -0.14 -5.17
N ALA A 218 -21.21 0.66 -5.72
CA ALA A 218 -19.99 0.22 -6.39
C ALA A 218 -18.85 1.21 -6.10
N ALA A 219 -17.65 0.68 -5.87
CA ALA A 219 -16.47 1.47 -5.58
C ALA A 219 -15.25 0.89 -6.30
N HIS A 220 -14.51 1.72 -7.03
CA HIS A 220 -13.14 1.41 -7.39
C HIS A 220 -12.33 1.35 -6.10
N MET A 221 -11.72 0.21 -5.79
CA MET A 221 -11.14 -0.05 -4.49
C MET A 221 -9.97 -1.04 -4.59
N TRP A 222 -9.00 -0.89 -3.70
CA TRP A 222 -7.95 -1.91 -3.55
C TRP A 222 -8.52 -3.17 -2.89
N ASN A 223 -8.05 -4.32 -3.32
CA ASN A 223 -8.52 -5.62 -2.86
C ASN A 223 -8.35 -5.84 -1.34
N THR A 224 -7.35 -5.22 -0.70
CA THR A 224 -7.17 -5.24 0.75
C THR A 224 -8.33 -4.55 1.47
N THR A 225 -8.68 -3.33 1.06
CA THR A 225 -9.80 -2.57 1.64
C THR A 225 -11.14 -3.25 1.32
N ALA A 226 -11.27 -3.81 0.10
CA ALA A 226 -12.44 -4.61 -0.26
C ALA A 226 -12.58 -5.86 0.61
N GLN A 227 -11.47 -6.55 0.91
CA GLN A 227 -11.49 -7.70 1.82
C GLN A 227 -11.93 -7.31 3.23
N GLN A 228 -11.46 -6.18 3.74
CA GLN A 228 -11.92 -5.66 5.05
C GLN A 228 -13.42 -5.34 5.04
N ALA A 229 -13.95 -4.81 3.92
CA ALA A 229 -15.39 -4.59 3.76
C ALA A 229 -16.17 -5.92 3.72
N MET A 230 -15.66 -6.94 3.02
CA MET A 230 -16.25 -8.28 2.95
C MET A 230 -16.21 -9.00 4.31
N ASP A 231 -15.16 -8.80 5.12
CA ASP A 231 -15.09 -9.32 6.48
C ASP A 231 -16.14 -8.65 7.39
N ALA A 232 -16.47 -7.39 7.14
CA ALA A 232 -17.48 -6.65 7.90
C ALA A 232 -18.92 -6.97 7.47
N SER A 233 -19.13 -7.38 6.19
CA SER A 233 -20.48 -7.66 5.66
C SER A 233 -20.44 -8.66 4.51
N SER A 234 -21.26 -9.72 4.63
CA SER A 234 -21.50 -10.70 3.55
C SER A 234 -22.20 -10.09 2.31
N GLU A 235 -22.79 -8.90 2.46
CA GLU A 235 -23.43 -8.17 1.35
C GLU A 235 -22.43 -7.54 0.39
N ILE A 236 -21.14 -7.57 0.70
CA ILE A 236 -20.11 -7.01 -0.15
C ILE A 236 -19.50 -8.09 -1.03
N GLY A 237 -19.28 -7.76 -2.30
CA GLY A 237 -18.53 -8.55 -3.26
C GLY A 237 -17.39 -7.74 -3.86
N PHE A 238 -16.46 -8.45 -4.48
CA PHE A 238 -15.33 -7.84 -5.20
C PHE A 238 -15.13 -8.56 -6.53
N VAL A 239 -14.75 -7.82 -7.55
CA VAL A 239 -14.43 -8.36 -8.88
C VAL A 239 -13.20 -7.69 -9.46
N TYR A 240 -12.36 -8.49 -10.09
CA TYR A 240 -11.32 -8.02 -10.99
C TYR A 240 -11.93 -7.82 -12.38
N PRO A 241 -11.94 -6.58 -12.93
CA PRO A 241 -12.60 -6.28 -14.20
C PRO A 241 -12.03 -7.09 -15.38
N ALA A 242 -12.89 -7.40 -16.32
CA ALA A 242 -12.56 -8.26 -17.47
C ALA A 242 -11.47 -7.66 -18.37
N GLU A 243 -11.42 -6.33 -18.48
CA GLU A 243 -10.43 -5.59 -19.28
C GLU A 243 -9.03 -5.60 -18.67
N GLY A 244 -8.89 -6.06 -17.41
CA GLY A 244 -7.65 -6.06 -16.63
C GLY A 244 -7.64 -4.99 -15.54
N TYR A 245 -6.60 -5.00 -14.73
CA TYR A 245 -6.53 -4.19 -13.52
C TYR A 245 -5.08 -3.91 -13.12
N ALA A 246 -4.89 -2.91 -12.27
CA ALA A 246 -3.57 -2.54 -11.73
C ALA A 246 -3.17 -3.43 -10.57
N VAL A 247 -1.88 -3.78 -10.51
CA VAL A 247 -1.25 -4.57 -9.45
C VAL A 247 -0.04 -3.79 -8.89
N TYR A 248 0.05 -3.73 -7.58
CA TYR A 248 1.01 -2.93 -6.84
C TYR A 248 1.80 -3.78 -5.84
N PRO A 249 2.98 -4.30 -6.20
CA PRO A 249 3.90 -4.83 -5.21
C PRO A 249 4.53 -3.69 -4.40
N ASP A 250 4.39 -3.74 -3.09
CA ASP A 250 5.08 -2.84 -2.18
C ASP A 250 6.37 -3.50 -1.69
N SER A 251 7.41 -2.70 -1.49
CA SER A 251 8.72 -3.19 -1.08
C SER A 251 9.25 -2.39 0.10
N SER A 252 9.91 -3.06 1.04
CA SER A 252 10.71 -2.38 2.06
C SER A 252 12.02 -1.89 1.45
N VAL A 253 12.37 -0.64 1.72
CA VAL A 253 13.63 -0.02 1.29
C VAL A 253 14.31 0.65 2.48
N ILE A 254 15.65 0.70 2.46
CA ILE A 254 16.45 1.41 3.45
C ILE A 254 16.81 2.78 2.89
N LEU A 255 16.57 3.83 3.66
CA LEU A 255 16.96 5.17 3.27
C LEU A 255 18.47 5.38 3.39
N ARG A 256 19.07 6.05 2.40
CA ARG A 256 20.50 6.34 2.36
C ARG A 256 20.96 7.18 3.55
N GLU A 257 20.10 8.03 4.08
CA GLU A 257 20.39 8.86 5.26
C GLU A 257 20.39 8.09 6.58
N SER A 258 19.87 6.84 6.58
CA SER A 258 19.84 6.00 7.76
C SER A 258 21.24 5.75 8.31
N LYS A 259 21.42 6.03 9.58
CA LYS A 259 22.63 5.70 10.35
C LYS A 259 22.52 4.36 11.09
N ARG A 260 21.46 3.61 10.79
CA ARG A 260 21.10 2.34 11.44
C ARG A 260 20.89 1.21 10.43
N GLN A 261 21.68 1.21 9.36
CA GLN A 261 21.49 0.30 8.22
C GLN A 261 21.53 -1.16 8.64
N GLU A 262 22.42 -1.56 9.54
CA GLU A 262 22.48 -2.94 10.06
C GLU A 262 21.18 -3.30 10.79
N LEU A 263 20.68 -2.42 11.65
CA LEU A 263 19.42 -2.66 12.36
C LEU A 263 18.23 -2.69 11.40
N ALA A 264 18.26 -1.87 10.33
CA ALA A 264 17.28 -1.88 9.27
C ALA A 264 17.27 -3.22 8.51
N HIS A 265 18.44 -3.75 8.16
CA HIS A 265 18.54 -5.10 7.56
C HIS A 265 18.00 -6.19 8.50
N ARG A 266 18.31 -6.12 9.80
CA ARG A 266 17.76 -7.06 10.79
C ARG A 266 16.23 -7.01 10.85
N PHE A 267 15.64 -5.80 10.75
CA PHE A 267 14.19 -5.66 10.72
C PHE A 267 13.59 -6.22 9.43
N ILE A 268 14.18 -5.94 8.27
CA ILE A 268 13.73 -6.50 6.97
C ILE A 268 13.85 -8.02 7.01
N ASN A 269 14.97 -8.57 7.49
CA ASN A 269 15.15 -10.01 7.62
C ASN A 269 14.13 -10.66 8.57
N PHE A 270 13.76 -9.94 9.64
CA PHE A 270 12.71 -10.37 10.57
C PHE A 270 11.33 -10.39 9.89
N LEU A 271 11.00 -9.36 9.08
CA LEU A 271 9.76 -9.33 8.31
C LEU A 271 9.66 -10.46 7.27
N LEU A 272 10.81 -10.94 6.76
CA LEU A 272 10.89 -12.05 5.82
C LEU A 272 10.71 -13.43 6.47
N ARG A 273 10.67 -13.54 7.79
CA ARG A 273 10.36 -14.81 8.45
C ARG A 273 8.96 -15.26 8.07
N PRO A 274 8.74 -16.53 7.70
CA PRO A 274 7.44 -17.03 7.28
C PRO A 274 6.31 -16.79 8.28
N ASP A 275 6.57 -17.00 9.58
CA ASP A 275 5.60 -16.81 10.67
C ASP A 275 5.20 -15.32 10.80
N ILE A 276 6.16 -14.40 10.71
CA ILE A 276 5.95 -12.95 10.79
C ILE A 276 5.22 -12.44 9.54
N ALA A 277 5.69 -12.87 8.35
CA ALA A 277 5.06 -12.46 7.09
C ALA A 277 3.61 -12.97 6.98
N ALA A 278 3.31 -14.19 7.47
CA ALA A 278 1.95 -14.71 7.52
C ALA A 278 1.06 -13.92 8.49
N ALA A 279 1.57 -13.60 9.69
CA ALA A 279 0.84 -12.77 10.66
C ALA A 279 0.53 -11.37 10.10
N ASN A 280 1.51 -10.75 9.42
CA ASN A 280 1.34 -9.45 8.80
C ASN A 280 0.31 -9.49 7.66
N ALA A 281 0.36 -10.50 6.79
CA ALA A 281 -0.61 -10.67 5.69
C ALA A 281 -2.04 -10.86 6.21
N LEU A 282 -2.20 -11.66 7.27
CA LEU A 282 -3.49 -11.88 7.93
C LEU A 282 -4.05 -10.60 8.55
N ALA A 283 -3.20 -9.83 9.25
CA ALA A 283 -3.61 -8.59 9.89
C ALA A 283 -3.98 -7.52 8.86
N ALA A 284 -3.15 -7.36 7.82
CA ALA A 284 -3.37 -6.40 6.74
C ALA A 284 -4.48 -6.81 5.76
N ARG A 285 -4.95 -8.04 5.79
CA ARG A 285 -5.88 -8.59 4.78
C ARG A 285 -5.34 -8.46 3.35
N THR A 286 -4.07 -8.77 3.15
CA THR A 286 -3.40 -8.58 1.87
C THR A 286 -2.58 -9.80 1.42
N THR A 287 -2.15 -9.79 0.17
CA THR A 287 -1.33 -10.85 -0.43
C THR A 287 0.11 -10.71 0.03
N THR A 288 0.70 -11.78 0.57
CA THR A 288 2.13 -11.81 0.89
C THR A 288 2.98 -12.15 -0.34
N THR A 289 4.19 -11.59 -0.38
CA THR A 289 5.24 -11.98 -1.36
C THR A 289 6.12 -13.12 -0.87
N ASN A 290 5.83 -13.69 0.31
CA ASN A 290 6.64 -14.69 0.98
C ASN A 290 6.09 -16.10 0.77
N ALA A 291 6.85 -16.96 0.10
CA ALA A 291 6.45 -18.33 -0.25
C ALA A 291 6.25 -19.22 0.99
N GLY A 292 7.10 -19.06 2.01
CA GLY A 292 6.96 -19.78 3.28
C GLY A 292 5.73 -19.35 4.06
N ALA A 293 5.48 -18.05 4.12
CA ALA A 293 4.30 -17.48 4.77
C ALA A 293 3.00 -17.98 4.13
N ARG A 294 2.93 -18.03 2.80
CA ARG A 294 1.74 -18.53 2.09
C ARG A 294 1.33 -19.92 2.52
N LYS A 295 2.30 -20.79 2.84
CA LYS A 295 2.03 -22.15 3.33
C LYS A 295 1.45 -22.18 4.74
N LEU A 296 1.71 -21.15 5.55
CA LEU A 296 1.24 -21.02 6.93
C LEU A 296 -0.13 -20.35 7.02
N LEU A 297 -0.61 -19.72 5.94
CA LEU A 297 -1.92 -19.07 5.94
C LEU A 297 -3.05 -20.10 6.06
N PRO A 298 -4.13 -19.78 6.81
CA PRO A 298 -5.32 -20.60 6.86
C PRO A 298 -5.86 -20.87 5.45
N PRO A 299 -6.41 -22.08 5.15
CA PRO A 299 -6.94 -22.40 3.83
C PRO A 299 -7.93 -21.37 3.30
N ALA A 300 -8.88 -20.92 4.12
CA ALA A 300 -9.87 -19.92 3.73
C ALA A 300 -9.25 -18.58 3.31
N PHE A 301 -8.09 -18.21 3.86
CA PHE A 301 -7.38 -17.01 3.47
C PHE A 301 -6.51 -17.24 2.21
N ARG A 302 -5.78 -18.34 2.18
CA ARG A 302 -4.90 -18.72 1.06
C ARG A 302 -5.65 -18.94 -0.24
N ASP A 303 -6.88 -19.47 -0.14
CA ASP A 303 -7.72 -19.83 -1.28
C ASP A 303 -8.77 -18.71 -1.58
N ASN A 304 -8.64 -17.55 -0.95
CA ASN A 304 -9.49 -16.40 -1.16
C ASN A 304 -9.20 -15.72 -2.51
N ALA A 305 -10.13 -15.78 -3.46
CA ALA A 305 -9.96 -15.25 -4.81
C ALA A 305 -9.80 -13.73 -4.88
N THR A 306 -10.19 -12.98 -3.86
CA THR A 306 -9.94 -11.53 -3.77
C THR A 306 -8.46 -11.24 -3.50
N LEU A 307 -7.80 -12.07 -2.71
CA LEU A 307 -6.38 -11.89 -2.34
C LEU A 307 -5.45 -12.73 -3.24
N TYR A 308 -5.87 -13.93 -3.57
CA TYR A 308 -5.13 -14.89 -4.39
C TYR A 308 -5.99 -15.30 -5.59
N PRO A 309 -6.16 -14.41 -6.59
CA PRO A 309 -7.00 -14.70 -7.74
C PRO A 309 -6.48 -15.89 -8.55
N PRO A 310 -7.37 -16.62 -9.25
CA PRO A 310 -7.00 -17.74 -10.09
C PRO A 310 -6.12 -17.28 -11.28
N PRO A 311 -5.35 -18.20 -11.91
CA PRO A 311 -4.33 -17.87 -12.92
C PRO A 311 -4.86 -17.05 -14.11
N ASP A 312 -6.06 -17.32 -14.58
CA ASP A 312 -6.71 -16.58 -15.68
C ASP A 312 -7.01 -15.13 -15.31
N VAL A 313 -7.33 -14.86 -14.05
CA VAL A 313 -7.49 -13.51 -13.52
C VAL A 313 -6.13 -12.85 -13.37
N VAL A 314 -5.14 -13.53 -12.78
CA VAL A 314 -3.76 -13.02 -12.63
C VAL A 314 -3.18 -12.59 -13.98
N ALA A 315 -3.44 -13.33 -15.04
CA ALA A 315 -2.95 -13.03 -16.39
C ALA A 315 -3.46 -11.68 -16.96
N ARG A 316 -4.56 -11.13 -16.41
CA ARG A 316 -5.09 -9.81 -16.81
C ARG A 316 -4.57 -8.65 -15.96
N GLY A 317 -3.89 -8.95 -14.85
CA GLY A 317 -3.27 -7.93 -14.00
C GLY A 317 -2.04 -7.32 -14.66
N GLU A 318 -1.93 -6.01 -14.62
CA GLU A 318 -0.73 -5.29 -15.05
C GLU A 318 -0.03 -4.68 -13.83
N TRP A 319 1.27 -4.96 -13.70
CA TRP A 319 2.07 -4.28 -12.67
C TRP A 319 2.25 -2.82 -13.04
N ALA A 320 1.99 -1.93 -12.09
CA ALA A 320 2.31 -0.51 -12.25
C ALA A 320 3.80 -0.34 -12.53
N LYS A 321 4.15 0.52 -13.48
CA LYS A 321 5.53 0.79 -13.88
C LYS A 321 5.88 2.25 -13.67
N THR A 322 7.12 2.50 -13.36
CA THR A 322 7.66 3.86 -13.39
C THR A 322 7.55 4.40 -14.81
N VAL A 323 7.02 5.60 -14.94
CA VAL A 323 6.97 6.33 -16.20
C VAL A 323 8.01 7.46 -16.22
N GLU A 324 8.39 7.89 -17.41
CA GLU A 324 9.33 9.00 -17.59
C GLU A 324 8.75 10.31 -17.00
N PRO A 325 9.60 11.22 -16.50
CA PRO A 325 9.14 12.45 -15.85
C PRO A 325 8.21 13.32 -16.71
N ALA A 326 8.36 13.28 -18.04
CA ALA A 326 7.46 14.02 -18.95
C ALA A 326 6.05 13.44 -18.95
N THR A 327 5.93 12.12 -18.98
CA THR A 327 4.66 11.40 -18.88
C THR A 327 4.02 11.61 -17.52
N GLN A 328 4.80 11.56 -16.43
CA GLN A 328 4.29 11.82 -15.09
C GLN A 328 3.69 13.22 -14.99
N ARG A 329 4.41 14.25 -15.43
CA ARG A 329 3.88 15.64 -15.49
C ARG A 329 2.61 15.77 -16.33
N LEU A 330 2.48 14.99 -17.40
CA LEU A 330 1.25 14.96 -18.18
C LEU A 330 0.11 14.34 -17.36
N ARG A 331 0.32 13.18 -16.73
CA ARG A 331 -0.69 12.54 -15.89
C ARG A 331 -1.14 13.44 -14.74
N ASP A 332 -0.23 14.11 -14.05
CA ASP A 332 -0.53 15.03 -12.95
C ASP A 332 -1.41 16.20 -13.41
N ARG A 333 -1.11 16.77 -14.60
CA ARG A 333 -1.92 17.83 -15.19
C ARG A 333 -3.30 17.33 -15.57
N LEU A 334 -3.42 16.16 -16.24
CA LEU A 334 -4.69 15.57 -16.62
C LEU A 334 -5.55 15.27 -15.36
N TRP A 335 -4.93 14.81 -14.29
CA TRP A 335 -5.63 14.62 -13.03
C TRP A 335 -6.20 15.92 -12.46
N THR A 336 -5.42 17.00 -12.51
CA THR A 336 -5.89 18.33 -12.11
C THR A 336 -7.07 18.79 -12.99
N GLU A 337 -7.00 18.58 -14.30
CA GLU A 337 -8.08 18.88 -15.24
C GLU A 337 -9.34 18.05 -14.93
N ILE A 338 -9.21 16.75 -14.66
CA ILE A 338 -10.31 15.86 -14.21
C ILE A 338 -10.95 16.36 -12.91
N LYS A 339 -10.13 16.70 -11.91
CA LYS A 339 -10.65 17.17 -10.60
C LYS A 339 -11.37 18.52 -10.69
N SER A 340 -11.03 19.36 -11.66
CA SER A 340 -11.62 20.70 -11.86
C SER A 340 -12.79 20.74 -12.85
N ALA A 341 -13.01 19.72 -13.68
CA ALA A 341 -14.11 19.63 -14.64
C ALA A 341 -15.54 19.47 -13.95
#